data_cd1c54c1c52f2784710366067ccf2884
#
_entry.id   cd1c54c1c52f2784710366067ccf2884
#
_cell.length_a   1.000
_cell.length_b   1.000
_cell.length_c   1.000
_cell.angle_alpha   90.00
_cell.angle_beta   90.00
_cell.angle_gamma   90.00
#
_symmetry.space_group_name_H-M   'P 1'
#
loop_
_entity.id
_entity.type
_entity.pdbx_description
1 polymer ?
#
loop_
_entity_poly.entity_id
_entity_poly.type
_entity_poly.pdbx_seq_one_letter_code
_entity_poly.pdbx_strand_id
1 'polypeptide(L)'
;VSYAIRGAGRVAETIVSHPPSQLCISAITLAELRYGADRLSSQKLHRALDTIARTVSVAAFDEDCATTYGRIGAKLAERGEIIGDIDTMIAAHALTLGVTLVTNNQRHFSRVPALRIVNWF
;
A
#
# COMPACT_ATOMS: atom_id res chain seq x y z
N VAL A 1 -2.60 -13.54 -5.21
CA VAL A 1 -2.74 -12.11 -5.00
C VAL A 1 -2.13 -11.36 -6.17
N SER A 2 -2.90 -10.51 -6.85
CA SER A 2 -2.43 -9.76 -8.02
C SER A 2 -2.31 -8.26 -7.76
N TYR A 3 -2.98 -7.77 -6.72
CA TYR A 3 -3.06 -6.34 -6.46
C TYR A 3 -2.88 -6.04 -4.98
N ALA A 4 -2.06 -5.02 -4.69
CA ALA A 4 -1.94 -4.45 -3.35
C ALA A 4 -2.65 -3.10 -3.34
N ILE A 5 -3.58 -2.91 -2.41
CA ILE A 5 -4.40 -1.70 -2.33
C ILE A 5 -3.77 -0.71 -1.38
N ARG A 6 -3.62 0.51 -1.86
CA ARG A 6 -3.21 1.64 -1.04
C ARG A 6 -4.15 2.82 -1.33
N GLY A 7 -4.98 3.15 -0.36
CA GLY A 7 -5.89 4.27 -0.52
C GLY A 7 -6.59 4.55 0.79
N ALA A 8 -6.71 5.82 1.15
CA ALA A 8 -7.17 6.22 2.47
C ALA A 8 -8.69 6.19 2.62
N GLY A 9 -9.47 6.61 1.66
CA GLY A 9 -10.90 6.81 1.85
C GLY A 9 -11.82 5.83 1.16
N ARG A 10 -11.33 5.05 0.20
CA ARG A 10 -12.17 4.19 -0.65
C ARG A 10 -11.74 2.73 -0.69
N VAL A 11 -10.93 2.31 0.28
CA VAL A 11 -10.44 0.93 0.32
C VAL A 11 -11.60 -0.06 0.37
N ALA A 12 -12.59 0.19 1.23
CA ALA A 12 -13.74 -0.71 1.37
C ALA A 12 -14.55 -0.81 0.08
N GLU A 13 -14.79 0.30 -0.61
CA GLU A 13 -15.52 0.32 -1.88
C GLU A 13 -14.77 -0.42 -2.98
N THR A 14 -13.46 -0.23 -3.04
CA THR A 14 -12.60 -0.88 -4.03
C THR A 14 -12.56 -2.38 -3.83
N ILE A 15 -12.50 -2.84 -2.58
CA ILE A 15 -12.43 -4.26 -2.22
C ILE A 15 -13.71 -4.99 -2.65
N VAL A 16 -14.88 -4.34 -2.54
CA VAL A 16 -16.17 -4.95 -2.88
C VAL A 16 -16.25 -5.34 -4.36
N SER A 17 -15.57 -4.60 -5.26
CA SER A 17 -15.67 -4.83 -6.69
C SER A 17 -14.73 -5.90 -7.23
N HIS A 18 -13.85 -6.49 -6.40
CA HIS A 18 -12.85 -7.45 -6.86
C HIS A 18 -12.84 -8.69 -5.98
N PRO A 19 -12.47 -9.86 -6.53
CA PRO A 19 -12.35 -11.08 -5.71
C PRO A 19 -11.31 -10.90 -4.61
N PRO A 20 -11.64 -11.17 -3.34
CA PRO A 20 -10.69 -11.01 -2.23
C PRO A 20 -9.38 -11.79 -2.43
N SER A 21 -9.44 -12.93 -3.11
CA SER A 21 -8.25 -13.74 -3.37
C SER A 21 -7.20 -13.04 -4.25
N GLN A 22 -7.59 -12.01 -5.00
CA GLN A 22 -6.68 -11.22 -5.84
C GLN A 22 -6.13 -9.99 -5.14
N LEU A 23 -6.59 -9.70 -3.94
CA LEU A 23 -6.28 -8.46 -3.22
C LEU A 23 -5.44 -8.72 -1.99
N CYS A 24 -4.57 -7.78 -1.68
CA CYS A 24 -3.92 -7.71 -0.38
C CYS A 24 -3.80 -6.26 0.05
N ILE A 25 -3.50 -6.06 1.31
CA ILE A 25 -3.16 -4.76 1.85
C ILE A 25 -1.83 -4.89 2.59
N SER A 26 -0.90 -3.97 2.36
CA SER A 26 0.34 -3.94 3.12
C SER A 26 0.06 -3.64 4.59
N ALA A 27 0.80 -4.28 5.49
CA ALA A 27 0.78 -3.91 6.91
C ALA A 27 1.12 -2.43 7.11
N ILE A 28 1.95 -1.85 6.23
CA ILE A 28 2.28 -0.42 6.27
C ILE A 28 1.04 0.43 5.97
N THR A 29 0.27 0.06 4.94
CA THR A 29 -1.00 0.75 4.61
C THR A 29 -1.99 0.60 5.76
N LEU A 30 -2.11 -0.59 6.34
CA LEU A 30 -2.98 -0.80 7.49
C LEU A 30 -2.56 0.09 8.68
N ALA A 31 -1.25 0.24 8.91
CA ALA A 31 -0.74 1.13 9.95
C ALA A 31 -1.14 2.58 9.70
N GLU A 32 -1.06 3.06 8.46
CA GLU A 32 -1.53 4.40 8.10
C GLU A 32 -3.02 4.59 8.41
N LEU A 33 -3.82 3.59 8.07
CA LEU A 33 -5.26 3.65 8.28
C LEU A 33 -5.61 3.61 9.77
N ARG A 34 -4.91 2.77 10.55
CA ARG A 34 -5.06 2.73 12.01
C ARG A 34 -4.68 4.05 12.67
N TYR A 35 -3.58 4.64 12.21
CA TYR A 35 -3.16 5.96 12.68
C TYR A 35 -4.26 6.99 12.43
N GLY A 36 -4.84 7.01 11.23
CA GLY A 36 -5.95 7.93 10.91
C GLY A 36 -7.18 7.70 11.78
N ALA A 37 -7.55 6.44 12.03
CA ALA A 37 -8.67 6.10 12.89
C ALA A 37 -8.45 6.56 14.33
N ASP A 38 -7.25 6.38 14.85
CA ASP A 38 -6.90 6.83 16.20
C ASP A 38 -6.84 8.35 16.33
N ARG A 39 -6.34 9.03 15.29
CA ARG A 39 -6.34 10.50 15.25
C ARG A 39 -7.75 11.07 15.33
N LEU A 40 -8.72 10.39 14.74
CA LEU A 40 -10.13 10.80 14.76
C LEU A 40 -10.89 10.21 15.93
N SER A 41 -10.26 9.39 16.77
CA SER A 41 -10.91 8.63 17.84
C SER A 41 -12.14 7.88 17.34
N SER A 42 -12.04 7.26 16.15
CA SER A 42 -13.16 6.66 15.46
C SER A 42 -13.19 5.15 15.64
N GLN A 43 -14.09 4.67 16.50
CA GLN A 43 -14.35 3.24 16.65
C GLN A 43 -15.00 2.65 15.39
N LYS A 44 -15.80 3.44 14.70
CA LYS A 44 -16.42 3.02 13.43
C LYS A 44 -15.36 2.68 12.39
N LEU A 45 -14.34 3.52 12.25
CA LEU A 45 -13.24 3.27 11.32
C LEU A 45 -12.44 2.03 11.73
N HIS A 46 -12.16 1.84 13.02
CA HIS A 46 -11.48 0.64 13.49
C HIS A 46 -12.25 -0.63 13.16
N ARG A 47 -13.57 -0.62 13.35
CA ARG A 47 -14.41 -1.78 12.99
C ARG A 47 -14.38 -2.06 11.48
N ALA A 48 -14.39 -1.02 10.66
CA ALA A 48 -14.26 -1.17 9.20
C ALA A 48 -12.92 -1.78 8.83
N LEU A 49 -11.84 -1.35 9.47
CA LEU A 49 -10.49 -1.90 9.25
C LEU A 49 -10.38 -3.34 9.72
N ASP A 50 -11.03 -3.70 10.83
CA ASP A 50 -11.11 -5.09 11.28
C ASP A 50 -11.76 -5.98 10.22
N THR A 51 -12.83 -5.50 9.61
CA THR A 51 -13.51 -6.22 8.53
C THR A 51 -12.60 -6.39 7.31
N ILE A 52 -11.91 -5.35 6.92
CA ILE A 52 -10.96 -5.40 5.79
C ILE A 52 -9.85 -6.42 6.08
N ALA A 53 -9.27 -6.39 7.26
CA ALA A 53 -8.19 -7.29 7.66
C ALA A 53 -8.63 -8.77 7.69
N ARG A 54 -9.92 -9.03 7.88
CA ARG A 54 -10.47 -10.39 7.80
C ARG A 54 -10.85 -10.80 6.38
N THR A 55 -11.09 -9.84 5.50
CA THR A 55 -11.58 -10.09 4.14
C THR A 55 -10.45 -10.30 3.15
N VAL A 56 -9.38 -9.52 3.25
CA VAL A 56 -8.23 -9.59 2.36
C VAL A 56 -6.97 -9.92 3.15
N SER A 57 -5.97 -10.46 2.46
CA SER A 57 -4.68 -10.76 3.08
C SER A 57 -3.97 -9.48 3.51
N VAL A 58 -3.46 -9.47 4.74
CA VAL A 58 -2.55 -8.43 5.20
C VAL A 58 -1.12 -8.94 5.02
N ALA A 59 -0.36 -8.30 4.14
CA ALA A 59 0.99 -8.73 3.83
C ALA A 59 1.98 -8.09 4.81
N ALA A 60 2.82 -8.92 5.43
CA ALA A 60 3.86 -8.45 6.34
C ALA A 60 5.00 -7.80 5.57
N PHE A 61 5.52 -6.70 6.10
CA PHE A 61 6.71 -6.05 5.55
C PHE A 61 7.95 -6.74 6.14
N ASP A 62 8.51 -7.67 5.39
CA ASP A 62 9.56 -8.56 5.86
C ASP A 62 10.98 -8.10 5.46
N GLU A 63 11.96 -8.97 5.68
CA GLU A 63 13.37 -8.70 5.38
C GLU A 63 13.58 -8.44 3.89
N ASP A 64 12.92 -9.19 3.01
CA ASP A 64 13.02 -8.97 1.56
C ASP A 64 12.48 -7.59 1.16
N CYS A 65 11.40 -7.18 1.78
CA CYS A 65 10.85 -5.84 1.60
C CYS A 65 11.85 -4.76 2.05
N ALA A 66 12.53 -4.99 3.15
CA ALA A 66 13.54 -4.06 3.66
C ALA A 66 14.71 -3.90 2.68
N THR A 67 15.17 -4.99 2.09
CA THR A 67 16.24 -4.97 1.08
C THR A 67 15.79 -4.17 -0.15
N THR A 68 14.58 -4.42 -0.62
CA THR A 68 14.01 -3.69 -1.77
C THR A 68 13.85 -2.21 -1.45
N TYR A 69 13.40 -1.88 -0.24
CA TYR A 69 13.29 -0.49 0.22
C TYR A 69 14.62 0.26 0.10
N GLY A 70 15.68 -0.34 0.61
CA GLY A 70 17.00 0.29 0.57
C GLY A 70 17.47 0.58 -0.85
N ARG A 71 17.29 -0.39 -1.74
CA ARG A 71 17.68 -0.27 -3.15
C ARG A 71 16.88 0.82 -3.88
N ILE A 72 15.56 0.82 -3.70
CA ILE A 72 14.68 1.80 -4.36
C ILE A 72 14.89 3.18 -3.79
N GLY A 73 14.96 3.29 -2.47
CA GLY A 73 15.17 4.58 -1.79
C GLY A 73 16.45 5.26 -2.22
N ALA A 74 17.54 4.48 -2.31
CA ALA A 74 18.84 4.99 -2.78
C ALA A 74 18.74 5.50 -4.22
N LYS A 75 18.08 4.75 -5.10
CA LYS A 75 17.89 5.16 -6.50
C LYS A 75 17.09 6.44 -6.63
N LEU A 76 16.00 6.57 -5.90
CA LEU A 76 15.17 7.77 -5.92
C LEU A 76 15.94 8.99 -5.39
N ALA A 77 16.74 8.79 -4.34
CA ALA A 77 17.59 9.85 -3.80
C ALA A 77 18.64 10.31 -4.81
N GLU A 78 19.31 9.39 -5.50
CA GLU A 78 20.26 9.72 -6.55
C GLU A 78 19.66 10.56 -7.67
N ARG A 79 18.42 10.30 -8.02
CA ARG A 79 17.71 11.00 -9.10
C ARG A 79 17.05 12.32 -8.64
N GLY A 80 17.11 12.63 -7.34
CA GLY A 80 16.37 13.77 -6.80
C GLY A 80 14.85 13.59 -6.88
N GLU A 81 14.37 12.35 -6.83
CA GLU A 81 12.96 12.01 -7.00
C GLU A 81 12.35 11.35 -5.77
N ILE A 82 12.78 11.75 -4.58
CA ILE A 82 12.30 11.20 -3.31
C ILE A 82 10.77 11.36 -3.21
N ILE A 83 10.11 10.30 -2.76
CA ILE A 83 8.65 10.28 -2.61
C ILE A 83 8.19 10.15 -1.15
N GLY A 84 9.13 10.13 -0.20
CA GLY A 84 8.84 9.96 1.22
C GLY A 84 8.99 8.51 1.67
N ASP A 85 9.20 8.31 2.97
CA ASP A 85 9.54 7.01 3.53
C ASP A 85 8.41 6.00 3.42
N ILE A 86 7.20 6.40 3.77
CA ILE A 86 6.03 5.50 3.74
C ILE A 86 5.72 5.08 2.30
N ASP A 87 5.69 6.02 1.36
CA ASP A 87 5.43 5.69 -0.04
C ASP A 87 6.53 4.81 -0.62
N THR A 88 7.78 5.02 -0.23
CA THR A 88 8.88 4.15 -0.64
C THR A 88 8.72 2.74 -0.08
N MET A 89 8.29 2.59 1.17
CA MET A 89 7.98 1.28 1.75
C MET A 89 6.83 0.58 1.03
N ILE A 90 5.77 1.30 0.71
CA ILE A 90 4.62 0.76 -0.03
C ILE A 90 5.06 0.27 -1.41
N ALA A 91 5.85 1.07 -2.12
CA ALA A 91 6.39 0.70 -3.43
C ALA A 91 7.29 -0.53 -3.35
N ALA A 92 8.20 -0.57 -2.37
CA ALA A 92 9.09 -1.70 -2.15
C ALA A 92 8.31 -2.98 -1.86
N HIS A 93 7.25 -2.86 -1.08
CA HIS A 93 6.39 -4.00 -0.73
C HIS A 93 5.72 -4.58 -1.98
N ALA A 94 5.10 -3.73 -2.80
CA ALA A 94 4.45 -4.17 -4.02
C ALA A 94 5.44 -4.83 -5.00
N LEU A 95 6.63 -4.26 -5.15
CA LEU A 95 7.67 -4.83 -6.00
C LEU A 95 8.14 -6.19 -5.48
N THR A 96 8.35 -6.32 -4.18
CA THR A 96 8.78 -7.59 -3.57
C THR A 96 7.73 -8.68 -3.78
N LEU A 97 6.45 -8.33 -3.66
CA LEU A 97 5.34 -9.26 -3.87
C LEU A 97 5.07 -9.54 -5.36
N GLY A 98 5.60 -8.72 -6.25
CA GLY A 98 5.33 -8.85 -7.69
C GLY A 98 3.90 -8.52 -8.08
N VAL A 99 3.26 -7.60 -7.37
CA VAL A 99 1.85 -7.23 -7.60
C VAL A 99 1.74 -5.81 -8.15
N THR A 100 0.58 -5.50 -8.72
CA THR A 100 0.23 -4.15 -9.14
C THR A 100 -0.26 -3.34 -7.96
N LEU A 101 0.26 -2.13 -7.77
CA LEU A 101 -0.17 -1.23 -6.72
C LEU A 101 -1.40 -0.44 -7.17
N VAL A 102 -2.46 -0.51 -6.39
CA VAL A 102 -3.69 0.25 -6.63
C VAL A 102 -3.62 1.52 -5.78
N THR A 103 -3.52 2.67 -6.42
CA THR A 103 -3.33 3.95 -5.73
C THR A 103 -3.90 5.10 -6.55
N ASN A 104 -4.32 6.17 -5.88
CA ASN A 104 -4.65 7.43 -6.54
C ASN A 104 -3.45 8.40 -6.60
N ASN A 105 -2.32 8.03 -6.03
CA ASN A 105 -1.11 8.86 -6.04
C ASN A 105 -0.14 8.42 -7.13
N GLN A 106 -0.58 8.49 -8.37
CA GLN A 106 0.23 8.06 -9.52
C GLN A 106 1.48 8.92 -9.70
N ARG A 107 1.42 10.18 -9.31
CA ARG A 107 2.55 11.11 -9.44
C ARG A 107 3.80 10.62 -8.71
N HIS A 108 3.66 10.20 -7.46
CA HIS A 108 4.78 9.68 -6.68
C HIS A 108 5.23 8.30 -7.16
N PHE A 109 4.29 7.39 -7.31
CA PHE A 109 4.62 6.00 -7.61
C PHE A 109 5.11 5.77 -9.03
N SER A 110 4.79 6.67 -9.98
CA SER A 110 5.33 6.59 -11.33
C SER A 110 6.85 6.81 -11.39
N ARG A 111 7.44 7.39 -10.34
CA ARG A 111 8.89 7.58 -10.24
C ARG A 111 9.63 6.29 -9.94
N VAL A 112 8.94 5.27 -9.47
CA VAL A 112 9.56 4.00 -9.03
C VAL A 112 9.72 3.08 -10.24
N PRO A 113 10.98 2.71 -10.60
CA PRO A 113 11.21 1.83 -11.74
C PRO A 113 10.57 0.46 -11.55
N ALA A 114 10.02 -0.10 -12.62
CA ALA A 114 9.42 -1.42 -12.69
C ALA A 114 8.13 -1.61 -11.86
N LEU A 115 7.68 -0.60 -11.14
CA LEU A 115 6.43 -0.69 -10.38
C LEU A 115 5.23 -0.51 -11.31
N ARG A 116 4.34 -1.50 -11.29
CA ARG A 116 3.05 -1.40 -12.00
C ARG A 116 2.05 -0.75 -11.08
N ILE A 117 1.40 0.31 -11.57
CA ILE A 117 0.40 1.06 -10.82
C ILE A 117 -0.90 1.15 -11.62
N VAL A 118 -2.00 1.21 -10.91
CA VAL A 118 -3.34 1.42 -11.50
C VAL A 118 -4.17 2.26 -10.52
N ASN A 119 -5.04 3.09 -11.07
CA ASN A 119 -5.94 3.91 -10.26
C ASN A 119 -7.37 3.41 -10.45
N TRP A 120 -7.98 2.90 -9.37
CA TRP A 120 -9.38 2.46 -9.34
C TRP A 120 -10.28 3.47 -8.60
N PHE A 121 -9.72 4.59 -8.14
CA PHE A 121 -10.45 5.58 -7.34
C PHE A 121 -11.02 6.74 -8.22
#